data_60152c490638d63f6fccf6596588339b
#
_entry.id   60152c490638d63f6fccf6596588339b
#
_cell.length_a   1.000
_cell.length_b   1.000
_cell.length_c   1.000
_cell.angle_alpha   90.00
_cell.angle_beta   90.00
_cell.angle_gamma   90.00
#
_symmetry.space_group_name_H-M   'P 1'
#
loop_
_entity.id
_entity.type
_entity.pdbx_description
1 polymer ?
#
loop_
_entity_poly.entity_id
_entity_poly.type
_entity_poly.pdbx_seq_one_letter_code
_entity_poly.pdbx_strand_id
1 'polypeptide(L)'
;MLAVSTPATSTASATRTRISSLFGRRLARAGAAMVVGLGVAAGLSVAGAGVAGGAPVTCVSPPSVNDIQVSDTASCGAKATEAGVARATAMESGTAVSVANGHGSTTTYANGFGTSLGASTGSGQAYAVSLGGGIARSGAADGTTTVAIAGWGSGATSDANGVDCVGALSLAFNLNTGQVCAMR
;
A
#
# COMPACT_ATOMS: atom_id res chain seq x y z
N MET A 1 -26.27 42.91 10.70
CA MET A 1 -26.03 42.89 9.23
C MET A 1 -25.04 41.73 9.00
N LEU A 2 -25.54 40.59 8.57
CA LEU A 2 -24.75 39.37 8.27
C LEU A 2 -24.67 39.26 6.76
N ALA A 3 -23.46 39.38 6.19
CA ALA A 3 -23.19 39.21 4.77
C ALA A 3 -23.05 37.71 4.47
N VAL A 4 -23.95 37.14 3.69
CA VAL A 4 -23.90 35.78 3.16
C VAL A 4 -23.04 35.79 1.89
N SER A 5 -21.91 35.09 1.93
CA SER A 5 -21.02 34.86 0.79
C SER A 5 -21.47 33.63 0.02
N THR A 6 -21.84 33.79 -1.24
CA THR A 6 -22.21 32.73 -2.19
C THR A 6 -20.96 32.03 -2.75
N PRO A 7 -20.93 30.69 -2.87
CA PRO A 7 -19.83 29.97 -3.53
C PRO A 7 -19.95 30.05 -5.07
N ALA A 8 -18.82 30.32 -5.72
CA ALA A 8 -18.70 30.34 -7.18
C ALA A 8 -18.68 28.88 -7.73
N THR A 9 -19.59 28.63 -8.66
CA THR A 9 -19.69 27.37 -9.41
C THR A 9 -18.62 27.35 -10.51
N SER A 10 -17.64 26.46 -10.39
CA SER A 10 -16.63 26.21 -11.42
C SER A 10 -17.15 25.15 -12.40
N THR A 11 -17.45 25.56 -13.62
CA THR A 11 -17.80 24.69 -14.75
C THR A 11 -16.53 24.09 -15.35
N ALA A 12 -16.30 22.80 -15.15
CA ALA A 12 -15.24 22.05 -15.82
C ALA A 12 -15.66 21.70 -17.25
N SER A 13 -14.95 22.27 -18.24
CA SER A 13 -15.09 21.98 -19.66
C SER A 13 -14.40 20.66 -20.02
N ALA A 14 -15.15 19.64 -20.39
CA ALA A 14 -14.64 18.35 -20.81
C ALA A 14 -14.18 18.41 -22.28
N THR A 15 -12.89 18.44 -22.52
CA THR A 15 -12.29 18.31 -23.86
C THR A 15 -12.23 16.82 -24.23
N ARG A 16 -13.11 16.38 -25.15
CA ARG A 16 -13.06 15.04 -25.75
C ARG A 16 -11.96 14.98 -26.80
N THR A 17 -10.87 14.32 -26.49
CA THR A 17 -9.85 13.95 -27.49
C THR A 17 -10.26 12.64 -28.16
N ARG A 18 -10.59 12.70 -29.46
CA ARG A 18 -10.80 11.53 -30.32
C ARG A 18 -9.44 10.97 -30.69
N ILE A 19 -9.11 9.77 -30.22
CA ILE A 19 -7.95 9.01 -30.70
C ILE A 19 -8.44 8.11 -31.85
N SER A 20 -8.01 8.44 -33.05
CA SER A 20 -8.25 7.68 -34.26
C SER A 20 -7.36 6.42 -34.26
N SER A 21 -7.99 5.26 -34.36
CA SER A 21 -7.35 3.96 -34.52
C SER A 21 -6.76 3.81 -35.94
N LEU A 22 -5.44 3.69 -36.02
CA LEU A 22 -4.76 3.13 -37.18
C LEU A 22 -3.88 1.97 -36.71
N PHE A 23 -4.47 0.78 -36.60
CA PHE A 23 -3.73 -0.46 -36.43
C PHE A 23 -3.53 -1.12 -37.80
N GLY A 24 -2.35 -0.88 -38.36
CA GLY A 24 -1.85 -1.65 -39.51
C GLY A 24 -1.35 -3.03 -39.06
N ARG A 25 -1.99 -4.06 -39.58
CA ARG A 25 -1.52 -5.47 -39.52
C ARG A 25 -0.16 -5.60 -40.19
N ARG A 26 0.85 -6.10 -39.51
CA ARG A 26 1.93 -6.89 -40.12
C ARG A 26 2.30 -8.05 -39.19
N LEU A 27 1.89 -9.24 -39.64
CA LEU A 27 2.41 -10.53 -39.20
C LEU A 27 3.88 -10.65 -39.66
N ALA A 28 4.77 -10.93 -38.73
CA ALA A 28 6.07 -11.50 -39.03
C ALA A 28 6.33 -12.69 -38.10
N ARG A 29 6.34 -13.88 -38.74
CA ARG A 29 6.81 -15.16 -38.18
C ARG A 29 8.33 -15.14 -38.10
N ALA A 30 8.92 -15.50 -36.95
CA ALA A 30 10.26 -16.08 -36.81
C ALA A 30 10.27 -16.66 -35.38
N GLY A 31 10.36 -17.92 -35.06
CA GLY A 31 11.47 -18.81 -35.44
C GLY A 31 12.10 -19.17 -34.08
N ALA A 32 11.64 -20.32 -33.49
CA ALA A 32 12.21 -20.88 -32.26
C ALA A 32 13.66 -21.31 -32.50
N ALA A 33 14.58 -20.91 -31.65
CA ALA A 33 15.86 -21.59 -31.47
C ALA A 33 16.07 -21.80 -29.96
N MET A 34 15.80 -23.04 -29.49
CA MET A 34 16.29 -23.54 -28.21
C MET A 34 17.80 -23.71 -28.31
N VAL A 35 18.55 -23.06 -27.50
CA VAL A 35 19.92 -23.45 -27.17
C VAL A 35 19.96 -23.78 -25.67
N VAL A 36 19.97 -25.07 -25.39
CA VAL A 36 20.31 -25.63 -24.09
C VAL A 36 21.81 -25.57 -23.96
N GLY A 37 22.34 -24.72 -23.11
CA GLY A 37 23.76 -24.66 -22.75
C GLY A 37 23.91 -24.79 -21.26
N LEU A 38 24.25 -25.99 -20.77
CA LEU A 38 24.79 -26.18 -19.43
C LEU A 38 26.16 -25.50 -19.36
N GLY A 39 26.29 -24.54 -18.44
CA GLY A 39 27.56 -23.93 -18.09
C GLY A 39 27.55 -23.52 -16.62
N VAL A 40 28.16 -24.36 -15.81
CA VAL A 40 28.50 -24.07 -14.42
C VAL A 40 29.61 -23.02 -14.41
N ALA A 41 29.43 -21.95 -13.69
CA ALA A 41 30.37 -21.29 -12.77
C ALA A 41 30.15 -19.78 -12.64
N ALA A 42 30.16 -19.37 -11.40
CA ALA A 42 30.62 -18.06 -10.91
C ALA A 42 29.87 -16.80 -11.38
N GLY A 43 29.06 -16.25 -10.51
CA GLY A 43 28.95 -14.79 -10.36
C GLY A 43 28.33 -14.06 -11.52
N LEU A 44 27.25 -14.53 -12.10
CA LEU A 44 26.40 -13.74 -12.97
C LEU A 44 25.26 -13.18 -12.15
N SER A 45 25.43 -11.92 -11.75
CA SER A 45 24.28 -11.05 -11.59
C SER A 45 23.48 -11.14 -12.88
N VAL A 46 22.41 -11.95 -12.86
CA VAL A 46 21.41 -11.96 -13.91
C VAL A 46 20.78 -10.57 -13.85
N ALA A 47 21.30 -9.66 -14.67
CA ALA A 47 20.54 -8.54 -15.14
C ALA A 47 19.44 -9.10 -16.04
N GLY A 48 18.55 -9.88 -15.46
CA GLY A 48 17.30 -10.32 -16.05
C GLY A 48 16.53 -9.06 -16.37
N ALA A 49 15.97 -9.02 -17.57
CA ALA A 49 15.07 -7.99 -18.04
C ALA A 49 14.15 -7.57 -16.89
N GLY A 50 14.40 -6.39 -16.36
CA GLY A 50 13.81 -5.96 -15.12
C GLY A 50 12.30 -5.89 -15.25
N VAL A 51 11.62 -6.73 -14.54
CA VAL A 51 10.46 -6.24 -13.84
C VAL A 51 10.97 -5.00 -13.11
N ALA A 52 10.44 -3.84 -13.43
CA ALA A 52 10.73 -2.60 -12.72
C ALA A 52 10.15 -2.72 -11.30
N GLY A 53 10.69 -3.63 -10.54
CA GLY A 53 10.47 -3.76 -9.12
C GLY A 53 11.27 -2.66 -8.47
N GLY A 54 10.60 -1.56 -8.09
CA GLY A 54 11.26 -0.53 -7.31
C GLY A 54 11.91 -1.16 -6.08
N ALA A 55 13.11 -0.71 -5.74
CA ALA A 55 13.80 -1.18 -4.56
C ALA A 55 12.91 -1.04 -3.32
N PRO A 56 12.85 -2.04 -2.44
CA PRO A 56 12.07 -1.96 -1.23
C PRO A 56 12.57 -0.81 -0.36
N VAL A 57 11.63 -0.04 0.18
CA VAL A 57 11.91 1.04 1.15
C VAL A 57 11.29 0.71 2.48
N THR A 58 12.01 0.98 3.54
CA THR A 58 11.55 0.74 4.91
C THR A 58 11.79 1.98 5.76
N CYS A 59 10.72 2.52 6.29
CA CYS A 59 10.70 3.64 7.20
C CYS A 59 10.48 3.16 8.63
N VAL A 60 11.23 3.69 9.57
CA VAL A 60 11.15 3.33 11.00
C VAL A 60 11.25 4.58 11.87
N SER A 61 10.35 4.68 12.82
CA SER A 61 10.38 5.70 13.86
C SER A 61 10.11 5.03 15.21
N PRO A 62 10.97 5.23 16.25
CA PRO A 62 12.25 5.91 16.28
C PRO A 62 13.38 5.18 15.50
N PRO A 63 14.59 5.74 15.33
CA PRO A 63 15.18 6.87 16.09
C PRO A 63 14.75 8.26 15.62
N SER A 64 14.32 8.43 14.37
CA SER A 64 13.77 9.71 13.92
C SER A 64 12.30 9.85 14.34
N VAL A 65 11.86 11.07 14.60
CA VAL A 65 10.44 11.35 14.89
C VAL A 65 9.56 11.15 13.65
N ASN A 66 10.16 11.32 12.48
CA ASN A 66 9.51 11.18 11.19
C ASN A 66 10.52 10.66 10.17
N ASP A 67 10.25 9.52 9.58
CA ASP A 67 11.06 8.89 8.53
C ASP A 67 10.20 8.75 7.28
N ILE A 68 10.63 9.35 6.18
CA ILE A 68 9.94 9.29 4.88
C ILE A 68 10.98 8.92 3.83
N GLN A 69 10.74 7.82 3.12
CA GLN A 69 11.61 7.36 2.06
C GLN A 69 10.79 7.09 0.80
N VAL A 70 11.39 7.41 -0.33
CA VAL A 70 10.82 7.20 -1.66
C VAL A 70 11.90 6.57 -2.52
N SER A 71 11.59 5.45 -3.14
CA SER A 71 12.35 4.90 -4.26
C SER A 71 11.68 5.31 -5.58
N ASP A 72 12.16 4.78 -6.70
CA ASP A 72 11.60 5.11 -8.02
C ASP A 72 10.08 4.89 -8.10
N THR A 73 9.57 3.89 -7.43
CA THR A 73 8.16 3.51 -7.50
C THR A 73 7.49 3.32 -6.14
N ALA A 74 8.22 2.94 -5.10
CA ALA A 74 7.67 2.67 -3.78
C ALA A 74 7.90 3.84 -2.80
N SER A 75 6.99 4.04 -1.86
CA SER A 75 7.11 5.07 -0.84
C SER A 75 6.67 4.59 0.53
N CYS A 76 7.39 4.99 1.56
CA CYS A 76 7.00 4.74 2.94
C CYS A 76 7.08 5.99 3.80
N GLY A 77 6.29 6.00 4.87
CA GLY A 77 6.32 7.02 5.91
C GLY A 77 6.09 6.39 7.28
N ALA A 78 6.95 6.71 8.24
CA ALA A 78 6.81 6.29 9.63
C ALA A 78 6.94 7.49 10.55
N LYS A 79 5.96 7.68 11.44
CA LYS A 79 5.97 8.74 12.44
C LYS A 79 5.60 8.16 13.80
N ALA A 80 6.46 8.36 14.77
CA ALA A 80 6.15 8.01 16.15
C ALA A 80 6.35 9.21 17.07
N THR A 81 5.55 9.29 18.11
CA THR A 81 5.66 10.26 19.19
C THR A 81 5.76 9.54 20.52
N GLU A 82 6.37 10.17 21.52
CA GLU A 82 6.61 9.60 22.84
C GLU A 82 7.38 8.26 22.77
N ALA A 83 6.83 7.17 23.28
CA ALA A 83 7.42 5.84 23.25
C ALA A 83 6.81 4.93 22.15
N GLY A 84 6.06 5.51 21.21
CA GLY A 84 5.46 4.78 20.10
C GLY A 84 6.48 4.22 19.12
N VAL A 85 6.09 3.17 18.40
CA VAL A 85 6.91 2.55 17.36
C VAL A 85 6.12 2.45 16.06
N ALA A 86 6.63 3.08 14.99
CA ALA A 86 6.02 3.04 13.67
C ALA A 86 7.00 2.39 12.66
N ARG A 87 6.51 1.41 11.93
CA ARG A 87 7.26 0.73 10.86
C ARG A 87 6.42 0.65 9.60
N ALA A 88 6.96 1.09 8.48
CA ALA A 88 6.32 1.04 7.19
C ALA A 88 7.28 0.46 6.15
N THR A 89 6.86 -0.56 5.43
CA THR A 89 7.64 -1.16 4.35
C THR A 89 6.82 -1.15 3.07
N ALA A 90 7.40 -0.60 2.01
CA ALA A 90 6.78 -0.56 0.69
C ALA A 90 7.72 -1.13 -0.36
N MET A 91 7.18 -1.87 -1.33
CA MET A 91 7.90 -2.39 -2.48
C MET A 91 7.00 -2.48 -3.72
N GLU A 92 7.59 -2.54 -4.90
CA GLU A 92 6.89 -2.73 -6.19
C GLU A 92 5.71 -1.76 -6.40
N SER A 93 5.97 -0.46 -6.28
CA SER A 93 4.97 0.61 -6.41
C SER A 93 3.96 0.69 -5.25
N GLY A 94 4.25 0.05 -4.14
CA GLY A 94 3.43 0.13 -2.93
C GLY A 94 3.62 1.44 -2.17
N THR A 95 2.61 1.81 -1.39
CA THR A 95 2.67 2.94 -0.46
C THR A 95 2.29 2.47 0.94
N ALA A 96 3.19 2.64 1.90
CA ALA A 96 2.98 2.24 3.29
C ALA A 96 3.16 3.42 4.26
N VAL A 97 2.19 3.66 5.12
CA VAL A 97 2.26 4.72 6.13
C VAL A 97 1.89 4.19 7.50
N SER A 98 2.77 4.42 8.47
CA SER A 98 2.59 4.06 9.87
C SER A 98 2.69 5.27 10.78
N VAL A 99 1.70 5.44 11.66
CA VAL A 99 1.70 6.49 12.68
C VAL A 99 1.45 5.86 14.04
N ALA A 100 2.32 6.13 15.01
CA ALA A 100 2.17 5.65 16.39
C ALA A 100 2.30 6.81 17.37
N ASN A 101 1.30 6.99 18.23
CA ASN A 101 1.30 8.00 19.27
C ASN A 101 1.20 7.34 20.65
N GLY A 102 1.89 7.88 21.64
CA GLY A 102 1.92 7.31 22.98
C GLY A 102 2.86 6.11 23.07
N HIS A 103 2.38 4.98 23.54
CA HIS A 103 3.10 3.70 23.66
C HIS A 103 2.65 2.68 22.62
N GLY A 104 1.90 3.13 21.61
CA GLY A 104 1.34 2.28 20.56
C GLY A 104 2.38 1.77 19.57
N SER A 105 2.00 0.72 18.85
CA SER A 105 2.82 0.12 17.78
C SER A 105 2.02 0.05 16.49
N THR A 106 2.63 0.48 15.39
CA THR A 106 2.00 0.41 14.07
C THR A 106 2.96 -0.21 13.06
N THR A 107 2.50 -1.22 12.35
CA THR A 107 3.27 -1.86 11.29
C THR A 107 2.43 -1.93 10.02
N THR A 108 2.97 -1.41 8.92
CA THR A 108 2.33 -1.46 7.60
C THR A 108 3.25 -2.07 6.56
N TYR A 109 2.64 -2.82 5.64
CA TYR A 109 3.33 -3.43 4.51
C TYR A 109 2.51 -3.24 3.23
N ALA A 110 3.12 -2.73 2.17
CA ALA A 110 2.48 -2.53 0.88
C ALA A 110 3.33 -3.08 -0.26
N ASN A 111 2.72 -3.85 -1.15
CA ASN A 111 3.38 -4.45 -2.31
C ASN A 111 2.48 -4.34 -3.55
N GLY A 112 3.06 -4.16 -4.73
CA GLY A 112 2.39 -4.25 -6.01
C GLY A 112 1.23 -3.27 -6.19
N PHE A 113 1.47 -1.97 -6.11
CA PHE A 113 0.46 -0.89 -6.15
C PHE A 113 -0.48 -0.85 -4.93
N GLY A 114 -0.22 -1.66 -3.91
CA GLY A 114 -1.01 -1.67 -2.68
C GLY A 114 -0.81 -0.42 -1.83
N THR A 115 -1.83 -0.05 -1.08
CA THR A 115 -1.76 1.05 -0.11
C THR A 115 -2.09 0.53 1.28
N SER A 116 -1.14 0.66 2.21
CA SER A 116 -1.29 0.28 3.61
C SER A 116 -1.21 1.49 4.52
N LEU A 117 -2.24 1.70 5.32
CA LEU A 117 -2.33 2.79 6.28
C LEU A 117 -2.55 2.23 7.68
N GLY A 118 -1.68 2.57 8.61
CA GLY A 118 -1.79 2.16 10.02
C GLY A 118 -1.70 3.35 10.96
N ALA A 119 -2.52 3.35 12.00
CA ALA A 119 -2.46 4.33 13.08
C ALA A 119 -2.68 3.67 14.42
N SER A 120 -1.88 4.01 15.42
CA SER A 120 -2.11 3.61 16.80
C SER A 120 -2.02 4.79 17.76
N THR A 121 -2.83 4.76 18.81
CA THR A 121 -2.82 5.74 19.90
C THR A 121 -2.77 5.03 21.23
N GLY A 122 -2.22 5.71 22.25
CA GLY A 122 -2.03 5.14 23.57
C GLY A 122 -1.19 3.85 23.51
N SER A 123 -1.72 2.72 23.94
CA SER A 123 -1.08 1.39 23.90
C SER A 123 -1.62 0.48 22.77
N GLY A 124 -2.29 1.04 21.77
CA GLY A 124 -2.89 0.29 20.66
C GLY A 124 -1.85 -0.33 19.73
N GLN A 125 -2.23 -1.43 19.07
CA GLN A 125 -1.41 -2.12 18.05
C GLN A 125 -2.17 -2.23 16.73
N ALA A 126 -1.64 -1.63 15.67
CA ALA A 126 -2.27 -1.62 14.36
C ALA A 126 -1.38 -2.29 13.30
N TYR A 127 -1.98 -3.22 12.54
CA TYR A 127 -1.30 -3.94 11.46
C TYR A 127 -2.10 -3.80 10.15
N ALA A 128 -1.48 -3.31 9.10
CA ALA A 128 -2.09 -3.23 7.77
C ALA A 128 -1.19 -3.82 6.70
N VAL A 129 -1.74 -4.70 5.88
CA VAL A 129 -1.02 -5.35 4.77
C VAL A 129 -1.83 -5.20 3.49
N SER A 130 -1.23 -4.68 2.43
CA SER A 130 -1.85 -4.58 1.12
C SER A 130 -0.98 -5.21 0.03
N LEU A 131 -1.61 -5.93 -0.87
CA LEU A 131 -0.98 -6.64 -1.97
C LEU A 131 -1.72 -6.37 -3.27
N GLY A 132 -1.01 -6.21 -4.38
CA GLY A 132 -1.59 -6.20 -5.72
C GLY A 132 -2.66 -5.12 -5.96
N GLY A 133 -2.48 -3.89 -5.47
CA GLY A 133 -3.47 -2.83 -5.61
C GLY A 133 -4.59 -2.85 -4.56
N GLY A 134 -4.44 -3.65 -3.50
CA GLY A 134 -5.35 -3.62 -2.36
C GLY A 134 -5.17 -2.39 -1.48
N ILE A 135 -6.19 -2.03 -0.72
CA ILE A 135 -6.15 -0.93 0.25
C ILE A 135 -6.45 -1.48 1.64
N ALA A 136 -5.46 -1.47 2.53
CA ALA A 136 -5.60 -1.90 3.91
C ALA A 136 -5.50 -0.72 4.87
N ARG A 137 -6.44 -0.61 5.81
CA ARG A 137 -6.44 0.41 6.86
C ARG A 137 -6.62 -0.23 8.23
N SER A 138 -5.74 0.09 9.17
CA SER A 138 -5.83 -0.42 10.53
C SER A 138 -5.67 0.72 11.53
N GLY A 139 -6.61 0.85 12.45
CA GLY A 139 -6.61 1.87 13.50
C GLY A 139 -6.80 1.26 14.87
N ALA A 140 -5.84 1.40 15.78
CA ALA A 140 -5.91 0.88 17.12
C ALA A 140 -5.85 2.00 18.17
N ALA A 141 -6.69 1.93 19.18
CA ALA A 141 -6.66 2.79 20.33
C ALA A 141 -6.22 2.00 21.58
N ASP A 142 -6.17 2.63 22.71
CA ASP A 142 -5.66 2.09 23.97
C ASP A 142 -6.00 0.61 24.22
N GLY A 143 -4.94 -0.21 24.27
CA GLY A 143 -5.05 -1.64 24.54
C GLY A 143 -5.73 -2.46 23.44
N THR A 144 -6.09 -1.86 22.30
CA THR A 144 -6.71 -2.61 21.19
C THR A 144 -5.68 -3.10 20.20
N THR A 145 -5.98 -4.24 19.57
CA THR A 145 -5.18 -4.78 18.46
C THR A 145 -6.08 -4.98 17.25
N THR A 146 -5.71 -4.33 16.15
CA THR A 146 -6.45 -4.36 14.88
C THR A 146 -5.58 -4.83 13.74
N VAL A 147 -6.15 -5.60 12.83
CA VAL A 147 -5.47 -6.11 11.64
C VAL A 147 -6.36 -5.92 10.41
N ALA A 148 -5.77 -5.44 9.31
CA ALA A 148 -6.42 -5.32 8.02
C ALA A 148 -5.49 -5.87 6.93
N ILE A 149 -5.99 -6.79 6.10
CA ILE A 149 -5.26 -7.39 4.99
C ILE A 149 -6.10 -7.27 3.73
N ALA A 150 -5.57 -6.64 2.69
CA ALA A 150 -6.24 -6.46 1.42
C ALA A 150 -5.36 -7.01 0.28
N GLY A 151 -5.91 -7.91 -0.51
CA GLY A 151 -5.29 -8.43 -1.73
C GLY A 151 -5.82 -7.72 -2.98
N TRP A 152 -5.50 -8.24 -4.13
CA TRP A 152 -5.76 -7.72 -5.48
C TRP A 152 -7.08 -6.93 -5.63
N GLY A 153 -6.97 -5.58 -5.70
CA GLY A 153 -8.11 -4.70 -5.92
C GLY A 153 -9.18 -4.73 -4.82
N SER A 154 -8.85 -5.24 -3.64
CA SER A 154 -9.77 -5.34 -2.51
C SER A 154 -9.50 -4.25 -1.46
N GLY A 155 -10.45 -4.11 -0.52
CA GLY A 155 -10.34 -3.21 0.63
C GLY A 155 -10.55 -3.95 1.94
N ALA A 156 -9.77 -3.62 2.96
CA ALA A 156 -9.95 -4.10 4.32
C ALA A 156 -9.75 -2.95 5.31
N THR A 157 -10.67 -2.78 6.23
CA THR A 157 -10.57 -1.77 7.29
C THR A 157 -10.85 -2.43 8.63
N SER A 158 -10.01 -2.12 9.63
CA SER A 158 -10.23 -2.51 11.03
C SER A 158 -9.91 -1.33 11.93
N ASP A 159 -10.86 -0.89 12.73
CA ASP A 159 -10.68 0.18 13.70
C ASP A 159 -11.45 -0.07 14.99
N ALA A 160 -11.47 0.92 15.88
CA ALA A 160 -12.20 0.83 17.15
C ALA A 160 -13.72 0.68 16.97
N ASN A 161 -14.29 1.11 15.84
CA ASN A 161 -15.72 1.11 15.55
C ASN A 161 -16.18 -0.17 14.87
N GLY A 162 -15.26 -0.90 14.22
CA GLY A 162 -15.61 -2.11 13.53
C GLY A 162 -14.60 -2.60 12.51
N VAL A 163 -15.05 -3.58 11.73
CA VAL A 163 -14.30 -4.15 10.61
C VAL A 163 -15.14 -4.10 9.34
N ASP A 164 -14.50 -3.83 8.22
CA ASP A 164 -15.15 -3.82 6.90
C ASP A 164 -14.25 -4.45 5.85
N CYS A 165 -14.85 -5.23 4.94
CA CYS A 165 -14.18 -5.92 3.86
C CYS A 165 -14.91 -5.68 2.55
N VAL A 166 -14.17 -5.36 1.50
CA VAL A 166 -14.70 -5.14 0.15
C VAL A 166 -13.83 -5.85 -0.87
N GLY A 167 -14.45 -6.59 -1.77
CA GLY A 167 -13.74 -7.35 -2.81
C GLY A 167 -13.13 -8.65 -2.31
N ALA A 168 -12.70 -9.49 -3.24
CA ALA A 168 -12.09 -10.78 -2.92
C ALA A 168 -10.71 -10.60 -2.28
N LEU A 169 -10.31 -11.58 -1.45
CA LEU A 169 -9.04 -11.58 -0.71
C LEU A 169 -8.90 -10.41 0.27
N SER A 170 -9.95 -10.09 0.99
CA SER A 170 -9.93 -9.14 2.09
C SER A 170 -10.21 -9.82 3.42
N LEU A 171 -9.46 -9.42 4.44
CA LEU A 171 -9.59 -9.89 5.81
C LEU A 171 -9.36 -8.73 6.76
N ALA A 172 -10.27 -8.52 7.69
CA ALA A 172 -10.03 -7.59 8.79
C ALA A 172 -10.58 -8.16 10.09
N PHE A 173 -9.89 -7.87 11.19
CA PHE A 173 -10.34 -8.26 12.51
C PHE A 173 -9.86 -7.30 13.60
N ASN A 174 -10.68 -7.20 14.64
CA ASN A 174 -10.39 -6.49 15.86
C ASN A 174 -10.40 -7.51 17.01
N LEU A 175 -9.24 -7.74 17.62
CA LEU A 175 -9.08 -8.75 18.67
C LEU A 175 -9.84 -8.43 19.95
N ASN A 176 -10.08 -7.15 20.23
CA ASN A 176 -10.75 -6.74 21.47
C ASN A 176 -12.27 -6.89 21.40
N THR A 177 -12.85 -6.60 20.23
CA THR A 177 -14.30 -6.72 20.02
C THR A 177 -14.71 -8.10 19.52
N GLY A 178 -13.75 -8.91 19.01
CA GLY A 178 -14.01 -10.18 18.37
C GLY A 178 -14.64 -10.05 16.98
N GLN A 179 -14.73 -8.84 16.44
CA GLN A 179 -15.28 -8.60 15.10
C GLN A 179 -14.31 -9.08 14.02
N VAL A 180 -14.83 -9.77 13.04
CA VAL A 180 -14.08 -10.32 11.90
C VAL A 180 -14.90 -10.16 10.63
N CYS A 181 -14.27 -9.74 9.53
CA CYS A 181 -14.78 -9.92 8.19
C CYS A 181 -13.73 -10.63 7.32
N ALA A 182 -14.19 -11.46 6.40
CA ALA A 182 -13.35 -12.14 5.42
C ALA A 182 -14.13 -12.33 4.11
N MET A 183 -13.50 -12.02 2.99
CA MET A 183 -14.08 -12.23 1.66
C MET A 183 -13.07 -12.97 0.77
N ARG A 184 -13.57 -13.85 -0.10
CA ARG A 184 -12.79 -14.67 -1.05
C ARG A 184 -13.27 -14.42 -2.47
#